data_a3d9a3ab715dd285191adadf2987d10e
#
_entry.id   a3d9a3ab715dd285191adadf2987d10e
#
_cell.length_a   1.000
_cell.length_b   1.000
_cell.length_c   1.000
_cell.angle_alpha   90.00
_cell.angle_beta   90.00
_cell.angle_gamma   90.00
#
_symmetry.space_group_name_H-M   'P 1'
#
loop_
_entity.id
_entity.type
_entity.pdbx_description
1 polymer ?
#
loop_
_entity_poly.entity_id
_entity_poly.type
_entity_poly.pdbx_seq_one_letter_code
_entity_poly.pdbx_strand_id
1 'polypeptide(L)'
;MLPQGLVDIGAFVYYNGAQVICKETKIEINESIPAHVTTEILDYCLKCDPQIELTMEVKDEWFSLRELDYISSMNTQSNPVVKPLKELKQYDATKILLSGNNYSSGLIEKFQGRVNILITDNNKLVQIMPLLASKEMAITKLCELYNVELDSVIVFGDDHNDVGLFKKAGYSIAMGNAIRELKEIADEITVNNDENGVAVSLERFCG
;
A
#
# COMPACT_ATOMS: atom_id res chain seq x y z
N MET A 1 13.28 -5.92 6.35
CA MET A 1 14.02 -4.85 7.12
C MET A 1 14.86 -4.07 6.12
N LEU A 2 14.69 -2.75 6.03
CA LEU A 2 15.53 -1.91 5.15
C LEU A 2 16.98 -1.92 5.63
N PRO A 3 17.98 -1.84 4.72
CA PRO A 3 19.37 -1.72 5.11
C PRO A 3 19.59 -0.55 6.06
N GLN A 4 20.46 -0.76 7.07
CA GLN A 4 20.85 0.32 8.00
C GLN A 4 21.42 1.51 7.19
N GLY A 5 20.90 2.72 7.43
CA GLY A 5 21.32 3.94 6.72
C GLY A 5 20.35 4.39 5.61
N LEU A 6 19.56 3.50 5.01
CA LEU A 6 18.58 3.89 4.00
C LEU A 6 17.45 4.74 4.62
N VAL A 7 17.07 4.43 5.85
CA VAL A 7 16.03 5.15 6.59
C VAL A 7 16.37 6.60 6.94
N ASP A 8 17.62 7.00 6.75
CA ASP A 8 18.11 8.34 7.10
C ASP A 8 18.26 9.27 5.88
N ILE A 9 18.05 8.76 4.66
CA ILE A 9 18.28 9.49 3.40
C ILE A 9 17.01 9.90 2.65
N GLY A 10 15.81 9.70 3.22
CA GLY A 10 14.59 10.08 2.53
C GLY A 10 13.32 9.77 3.31
N ALA A 11 12.19 9.99 2.64
CA ALA A 11 10.89 9.63 3.15
C ALA A 11 10.50 8.23 2.70
N PHE A 12 9.84 7.49 3.59
CA PHE A 12 9.31 6.15 3.31
C PHE A 12 7.80 6.20 3.27
N VAL A 13 7.24 5.60 2.25
CA VAL A 13 5.80 5.50 2.04
C VAL A 13 5.39 4.04 2.19
N TYR A 14 4.59 3.76 3.21
CA TYR A 14 4.08 2.44 3.54
C TYR A 14 2.59 2.32 3.23
N TYR A 15 2.10 1.08 3.15
CA TYR A 15 0.66 0.77 3.00
C TYR A 15 0.01 1.52 1.83
N ASN A 16 0.70 1.52 0.67
CA ASN A 16 0.25 2.22 -0.55
C ASN A 16 -0.06 3.72 -0.35
N GLY A 17 0.63 4.38 0.59
CA GLY A 17 0.44 5.81 0.85
C GLY A 17 -0.34 6.13 2.13
N ALA A 18 -0.81 5.14 2.88
CA ALA A 18 -1.50 5.39 4.14
C ALA A 18 -0.56 5.90 5.24
N GLN A 19 0.72 5.54 5.17
CA GLN A 19 1.72 6.03 6.11
C GLN A 19 2.93 6.59 5.37
N VAL A 20 3.38 7.78 5.79
CA VAL A 20 4.62 8.42 5.32
C VAL A 20 5.47 8.75 6.53
N ILE A 21 6.72 8.30 6.52
CA ILE A 21 7.71 8.58 7.57
C ILE A 21 8.96 9.16 6.95
N CYS A 22 9.40 10.33 7.41
CA CYS A 22 10.72 10.89 7.13
C CYS A 22 11.39 11.26 8.45
N LYS A 23 12.46 10.57 8.79
CA LYS A 23 13.20 10.80 10.05
C LYS A 23 13.95 12.11 10.07
N GLU A 24 14.54 12.49 8.93
CA GLU A 24 15.34 13.72 8.82
C GLU A 24 14.49 14.97 9.11
N THR A 25 13.30 15.05 8.53
CA THR A 25 12.40 16.19 8.68
C THR A 25 11.37 15.99 9.79
N LYS A 26 11.36 14.82 10.46
CA LYS A 26 10.36 14.42 11.47
C LYS A 26 8.93 14.45 10.96
N ILE A 27 8.75 14.22 9.67
CA ILE A 27 7.43 14.11 9.05
C ILE A 27 6.89 12.71 9.36
N GLU A 28 5.69 12.66 9.92
CA GLU A 28 4.89 11.46 10.09
C GLU A 28 3.45 11.76 9.66
N ILE A 29 3.01 11.10 8.58
CA ILE A 29 1.63 11.19 8.10
C ILE A 29 1.02 9.80 8.26
N ASN A 30 -0.11 9.72 8.93
CA ASN A 30 -0.89 8.50 9.10
C ASN A 30 -2.32 8.77 8.66
N GLU A 31 -2.71 8.15 7.55
CA GLU A 31 -4.11 8.05 7.15
C GLU A 31 -4.69 6.76 7.72
N SER A 32 -5.92 6.80 8.20
CA SER A 32 -6.57 5.61 8.75
C SER A 32 -8.05 5.54 8.38
N ILE A 33 -8.58 4.34 8.39
CA ILE A 33 -10.01 4.06 8.28
C ILE A 33 -10.60 4.30 9.68
N PRO A 34 -11.53 5.24 9.87
CA PRO A 34 -12.08 5.51 11.19
C PRO A 34 -12.72 4.27 11.83
N ALA A 35 -12.62 4.13 13.14
CA ALA A 35 -13.08 2.95 13.88
C ALA A 35 -14.55 2.55 13.62
N HIS A 36 -15.44 3.53 13.38
CA HIS A 36 -16.82 3.22 13.02
C HIS A 36 -16.93 2.57 11.64
N VAL A 37 -16.11 2.99 10.65
CA VAL A 37 -16.05 2.38 9.31
C VAL A 37 -15.38 1.01 9.41
N THR A 38 -14.27 0.90 10.18
CA THR A 38 -13.62 -0.38 10.49
C THR A 38 -14.64 -1.38 11.04
N THR A 39 -15.45 -0.97 12.02
CA THR A 39 -16.51 -1.79 12.61
C THR A 39 -17.50 -2.30 11.55
N GLU A 40 -17.99 -1.43 10.68
CA GLU A 40 -18.94 -1.80 9.63
C GLU A 40 -18.33 -2.79 8.62
N ILE A 41 -17.05 -2.61 8.27
CA ILE A 41 -16.32 -3.51 7.37
C ILE A 41 -16.18 -4.90 8.01
N LEU A 42 -15.71 -4.97 9.27
CA LEU A 42 -15.54 -6.22 10.00
C LEU A 42 -16.87 -6.97 10.12
N ASP A 43 -17.96 -6.27 10.50
CA ASP A 43 -19.29 -6.87 10.61
C ASP A 43 -19.82 -7.39 9.28
N TYR A 44 -19.60 -6.63 8.20
CA TYR A 44 -20.01 -7.04 6.87
C TYR A 44 -19.25 -8.30 6.42
N CYS A 45 -17.92 -8.29 6.53
CA CYS A 45 -17.09 -9.41 6.11
C CYS A 45 -17.42 -10.70 6.89
N LEU A 46 -17.55 -10.61 8.22
CA LEU A 46 -17.88 -11.76 9.06
C LEU A 46 -19.30 -12.27 8.88
N LYS A 47 -20.23 -11.41 8.46
CA LYS A 47 -21.59 -11.82 8.09
C LYS A 47 -21.61 -12.59 6.77
N CYS A 48 -20.78 -12.17 5.80
CA CYS A 48 -20.69 -12.84 4.50
C CYS A 48 -19.92 -14.17 4.60
N ASP A 49 -18.83 -14.17 5.34
CA ASP A 49 -18.01 -15.36 5.60
C ASP A 49 -17.51 -15.35 7.05
N PRO A 50 -18.15 -16.13 7.96
CA PRO A 50 -17.71 -16.22 9.35
C PRO A 50 -16.31 -16.83 9.51
N GLN A 51 -15.76 -17.50 8.50
CA GLN A 51 -14.43 -18.10 8.53
C GLN A 51 -13.36 -17.29 7.77
N ILE A 52 -13.73 -16.10 7.29
CA ILE A 52 -12.81 -15.23 6.53
C ILE A 52 -11.47 -15.07 7.24
N GLU A 53 -10.40 -15.23 6.50
CA GLU A 53 -9.05 -14.89 6.95
C GLU A 53 -8.87 -13.37 6.84
N LEU A 54 -8.83 -12.74 8.00
CA LEU A 54 -8.80 -11.30 8.13
C LEU A 54 -7.65 -10.87 9.02
N THR A 55 -6.84 -9.96 8.51
CA THR A 55 -5.84 -9.24 9.30
C THR A 55 -6.06 -7.74 9.21
N MET A 56 -5.57 -7.03 10.20
CA MET A 56 -5.66 -5.58 10.30
C MET A 56 -4.33 -5.01 10.78
N GLU A 57 -3.88 -3.98 10.10
CA GLU A 57 -2.73 -3.20 10.48
C GLU A 57 -3.19 -1.88 11.12
N VAL A 58 -2.61 -1.54 12.26
CA VAL A 58 -2.85 -0.29 12.99
C VAL A 58 -1.49 0.33 13.23
N LYS A 59 -1.12 1.33 12.44
CA LYS A 59 0.25 1.83 12.34
C LYS A 59 1.19 0.67 11.99
N ASP A 60 2.14 0.32 12.86
CA ASP A 60 3.09 -0.78 12.64
C ASP A 60 2.73 -2.06 13.41
N GLU A 61 1.55 -2.11 14.05
CA GLU A 61 1.06 -3.29 14.75
C GLU A 61 0.14 -4.11 13.84
N TRP A 62 0.35 -5.42 13.82
CA TRP A 62 -0.37 -6.36 12.95
C TRP A 62 -1.24 -7.29 13.77
N PHE A 63 -2.54 -7.26 13.54
CA PHE A 63 -3.55 -7.99 14.28
C PHE A 63 -4.34 -8.95 13.40
N SER A 64 -4.87 -10.00 14.01
CA SER A 64 -5.82 -10.93 13.39
C SER A 64 -6.96 -11.28 14.36
N LEU A 65 -8.06 -11.77 13.80
CA LEU A 65 -9.17 -12.29 14.61
C LEU A 65 -8.90 -13.71 15.12
N ARG A 66 -8.00 -14.46 14.44
CA ARG A 66 -7.67 -15.87 14.72
C ARG A 66 -6.18 -16.10 14.58
N GLU A 67 -5.71 -17.22 15.12
CA GLU A 67 -4.33 -17.66 14.87
C GLU A 67 -4.14 -17.94 13.38
N LEU A 68 -3.10 -17.34 12.81
CA LEU A 68 -2.67 -17.47 11.42
C LEU A 68 -1.16 -17.74 11.41
N ASP A 69 -0.74 -18.71 10.62
CA ASP A 69 0.69 -19.05 10.47
C ASP A 69 1.25 -18.54 9.15
N TYR A 70 1.55 -17.26 9.12
CA TYR A 70 2.19 -16.61 7.97
C TYR A 70 3.71 -16.78 7.94
N ILE A 71 4.33 -17.12 9.08
CA ILE A 71 5.75 -17.46 9.11
C ILE A 71 5.99 -18.66 8.19
N SER A 72 5.20 -19.74 8.34
CA SER A 72 5.37 -20.95 7.54
C SER A 72 4.80 -20.82 6.12
N SER A 73 3.67 -20.11 5.95
CA SER A 73 2.96 -20.06 4.66
C SER A 73 3.44 -18.96 3.72
N MET A 74 3.90 -17.82 4.26
CA MET A 74 4.30 -16.64 3.48
C MET A 74 5.71 -16.16 3.79
N ASN A 75 6.48 -16.91 4.61
CA ASN A 75 7.86 -16.56 5.01
C ASN A 75 7.97 -15.15 5.63
N THR A 76 6.98 -14.75 6.43
CA THR A 76 7.00 -13.50 7.17
C THR A 76 7.91 -13.59 8.41
N GLN A 77 8.31 -12.46 8.97
CA GLN A 77 9.15 -12.44 10.19
C GLN A 77 8.37 -12.72 11.47
N SER A 78 7.06 -12.49 11.46
CA SER A 78 6.17 -12.71 12.60
C SER A 78 4.76 -13.05 12.13
N ASN A 79 3.98 -13.64 13.02
CA ASN A 79 2.54 -13.80 12.83
C ASN A 79 1.79 -12.61 13.42
N PRO A 80 0.56 -12.29 12.93
CA PRO A 80 -0.27 -11.26 13.52
C PRO A 80 -0.67 -11.64 14.95
N VAL A 81 -0.80 -10.63 15.81
CA VAL A 81 -1.28 -10.82 17.19
C VAL A 81 -2.79 -11.00 17.20
N VAL A 82 -3.27 -12.08 17.79
CA VAL A 82 -4.72 -12.35 17.89
C VAL A 82 -5.38 -11.36 18.86
N LYS A 83 -6.46 -10.73 18.40
CA LYS A 83 -7.27 -9.80 19.19
C LYS A 83 -8.75 -10.15 19.11
N PRO A 84 -9.51 -9.99 20.20
CA PRO A 84 -10.96 -10.13 20.18
C PRO A 84 -11.61 -9.15 19.20
N LEU A 85 -12.67 -9.57 18.52
CA LEU A 85 -13.41 -8.72 17.59
C LEU A 85 -13.83 -7.38 18.20
N LYS A 86 -14.24 -7.38 19.48
CA LYS A 86 -14.61 -6.18 20.22
C LYS A 86 -13.47 -5.16 20.30
N GLU A 87 -12.24 -5.64 20.41
CA GLU A 87 -11.05 -4.78 20.45
C GLU A 87 -10.69 -4.28 19.06
N LEU A 88 -10.68 -5.17 18.04
CA LEU A 88 -10.43 -4.79 16.65
C LEU A 88 -11.36 -3.68 16.14
N LYS A 89 -12.61 -3.69 16.56
CA LYS A 89 -13.60 -2.67 16.20
C LYS A 89 -13.34 -1.29 16.78
N GLN A 90 -12.42 -1.15 17.74
CA GLN A 90 -12.10 0.13 18.38
C GLN A 90 -10.94 0.85 17.68
N TYR A 91 -10.25 0.18 16.77
CA TYR A 91 -9.10 0.75 16.11
C TYR A 91 -9.47 1.52 14.83
N ASP A 92 -8.77 2.63 14.63
CA ASP A 92 -8.63 3.28 13.34
C ASP A 92 -7.62 2.46 12.52
N ALA A 93 -8.08 1.71 11.52
CA ALA A 93 -7.22 0.78 10.80
C ALA A 93 -6.38 1.49 9.73
N THR A 94 -5.08 1.22 9.68
CA THR A 94 -4.21 1.66 8.59
C THR A 94 -4.50 0.84 7.33
N LYS A 95 -4.75 -0.46 7.49
CA LYS A 95 -5.10 -1.37 6.41
C LYS A 95 -5.86 -2.57 6.96
N ILE A 96 -6.83 -3.07 6.21
CA ILE A 96 -7.48 -4.35 6.45
C ILE A 96 -7.18 -5.24 5.25
N LEU A 97 -6.74 -6.46 5.50
CA LEU A 97 -6.43 -7.46 4.51
C LEU A 97 -7.36 -8.65 4.66
N LEU A 98 -7.97 -9.05 3.55
CA LEU A 98 -8.82 -10.23 3.49
C LEU A 98 -8.20 -11.22 2.52
N SER A 99 -8.02 -12.48 2.96
CA SER A 99 -7.52 -13.57 2.13
C SER A 99 -8.62 -14.60 1.88
N GLY A 100 -8.74 -15.07 0.62
CA GLY A 100 -9.75 -16.07 0.22
C GLY A 100 -10.41 -15.77 -1.12
N ASN A 101 -11.31 -16.63 -1.57
CA ASN A 101 -11.76 -16.67 -2.97
C ASN A 101 -13.12 -16.00 -3.27
N ASN A 102 -13.80 -15.37 -2.31
CA ASN A 102 -15.21 -14.95 -2.51
C ASN A 102 -15.51 -13.53 -2.01
N TYR A 103 -14.67 -12.56 -2.37
CA TYR A 103 -15.01 -11.17 -2.04
C TYR A 103 -15.88 -10.59 -3.13
N SER A 104 -17.12 -10.45 -2.78
CA SER A 104 -18.17 -10.06 -3.71
C SER A 104 -18.09 -8.60 -4.11
N SER A 105 -18.58 -8.31 -5.32
CA SER A 105 -18.98 -6.96 -5.77
C SER A 105 -19.71 -6.15 -4.69
N GLY A 106 -20.44 -6.80 -3.80
CA GLY A 106 -21.15 -6.19 -2.68
C GLY A 106 -20.25 -5.49 -1.64
N LEU A 107 -19.01 -5.93 -1.43
CA LEU A 107 -18.05 -5.21 -0.57
C LEU A 107 -17.68 -3.86 -1.19
N ILE A 108 -17.32 -3.88 -2.48
CA ILE A 108 -16.95 -2.67 -3.22
C ILE A 108 -18.14 -1.72 -3.26
N GLU A 109 -19.32 -2.19 -3.70
CA GLU A 109 -20.52 -1.39 -3.81
C GLU A 109 -20.91 -0.73 -2.48
N LYS A 110 -20.80 -1.46 -1.37
CA LYS A 110 -21.16 -0.96 -0.05
C LYS A 110 -20.20 0.10 0.49
N PHE A 111 -18.90 -0.03 0.22
CA PHE A 111 -17.87 0.81 0.85
C PHE A 111 -17.16 1.76 -0.12
N GLN A 112 -17.50 1.73 -1.43
CA GLN A 112 -16.95 2.69 -2.40
C GLN A 112 -17.21 4.15 -1.94
N GLY A 113 -16.22 5.02 -2.13
CA GLY A 113 -16.29 6.41 -1.68
C GLY A 113 -16.08 6.62 -0.17
N ARG A 114 -15.89 5.54 0.60
CA ARG A 114 -15.57 5.59 2.03
C ARG A 114 -14.19 5.03 2.34
N VAL A 115 -13.74 4.07 1.55
CA VAL A 115 -12.42 3.45 1.60
C VAL A 115 -11.90 3.19 0.20
N ASN A 116 -10.59 2.96 0.08
CA ASN A 116 -9.95 2.48 -1.13
C ASN A 116 -9.85 0.95 -1.05
N ILE A 117 -10.38 0.24 -2.05
CA ILE A 117 -10.37 -1.22 -2.11
C ILE A 117 -9.57 -1.65 -3.33
N LEU A 118 -8.49 -2.37 -3.09
CA LEU A 118 -7.64 -2.95 -4.11
C LEU A 118 -7.74 -4.48 -4.06
N ILE A 119 -8.04 -5.10 -5.21
CA ILE A 119 -8.09 -6.55 -5.34
C ILE A 119 -6.86 -6.99 -6.13
N THR A 120 -6.09 -7.89 -5.56
CA THR A 120 -4.83 -8.39 -6.12
C THR A 120 -4.78 -9.92 -6.08
N ASP A 121 -3.68 -10.50 -6.56
CA ASP A 121 -3.43 -11.94 -6.53
C ASP A 121 -4.58 -12.78 -7.13
N ASN A 122 -4.97 -12.44 -8.37
CA ASN A 122 -6.06 -13.12 -9.07
C ASN A 122 -7.37 -13.21 -8.26
N ASN A 123 -7.75 -12.11 -7.62
CA ASN A 123 -8.92 -11.97 -6.74
C ASN A 123 -8.86 -12.74 -5.42
N LYS A 124 -7.68 -13.19 -5.01
CA LYS A 124 -7.50 -13.90 -3.73
C LYS A 124 -7.20 -13.00 -2.56
N LEU A 125 -6.77 -11.77 -2.83
CA LEU A 125 -6.36 -10.82 -1.82
C LEU A 125 -7.11 -9.50 -2.00
N VAL A 126 -7.82 -9.06 -0.96
CA VAL A 126 -8.47 -7.76 -0.92
C VAL A 126 -7.80 -6.89 0.12
N GLN A 127 -7.29 -5.75 -0.32
CA GLN A 127 -6.68 -4.73 0.52
C GLN A 127 -7.68 -3.58 0.66
N ILE A 128 -8.06 -3.26 1.89
CA ILE A 128 -8.94 -2.13 2.21
C ILE A 128 -8.12 -1.10 2.96
N MET A 129 -8.03 0.09 2.41
CA MET A 129 -7.19 1.17 2.88
C MET A 129 -8.01 2.46 3.07
N PRO A 130 -7.49 3.46 3.78
CA PRO A 130 -8.12 4.78 3.84
C PRO A 130 -8.41 5.32 2.44
N LEU A 131 -9.50 6.06 2.29
CA LEU A 131 -9.98 6.54 0.98
C LEU A 131 -8.92 7.30 0.19
N LEU A 132 -8.12 8.11 0.88
CA LEU A 132 -7.07 8.94 0.28
C LEU A 132 -5.69 8.28 0.25
N ALA A 133 -5.58 7.02 0.72
CA ALA A 133 -4.32 6.30 0.67
C ALA A 133 -4.02 5.85 -0.75
N SER A 134 -3.04 6.51 -1.36
CA SER A 134 -2.47 6.11 -2.65
C SER A 134 -1.04 6.66 -2.75
N LYS A 135 -0.21 6.00 -3.57
CA LYS A 135 1.19 6.43 -3.75
C LYS A 135 1.26 7.86 -4.30
N GLU A 136 0.40 8.20 -5.24
CA GLU A 136 0.37 9.55 -5.81
C GLU A 136 -0.03 10.62 -4.79
N MET A 137 -0.96 10.33 -3.88
CA MET A 137 -1.32 11.29 -2.82
C MET A 137 -0.20 11.47 -1.81
N ALA A 138 0.48 10.39 -1.44
CA ALA A 138 1.63 10.46 -0.54
C ALA A 138 2.77 11.28 -1.14
N ILE A 139 3.12 11.06 -2.40
CA ILE A 139 4.17 11.82 -3.10
C ILE A 139 3.75 13.27 -3.31
N THR A 140 2.49 13.55 -3.66
CA THR A 140 1.98 14.93 -3.76
C THR A 140 2.17 15.68 -2.45
N LYS A 141 1.78 15.09 -1.31
CA LYS A 141 1.99 15.68 0.02
C LYS A 141 3.47 15.92 0.34
N LEU A 142 4.34 14.95 -0.01
CA LEU A 142 5.78 15.14 0.17
C LEU A 142 6.33 16.27 -0.70
N CYS A 143 5.93 16.37 -1.95
CA CYS A 143 6.32 17.44 -2.87
C CYS A 143 5.89 18.81 -2.32
N GLU A 144 4.67 18.94 -1.83
CA GLU A 144 4.19 20.17 -1.17
C GLU A 144 5.06 20.53 0.05
N LEU A 145 5.37 19.54 0.92
CA LEU A 145 6.18 19.77 2.12
C LEU A 145 7.64 20.17 1.81
N TYR A 146 8.20 19.62 0.73
CA TYR A 146 9.57 19.95 0.28
C TYR A 146 9.65 21.11 -0.71
N ASN A 147 8.49 21.69 -1.10
CA ASN A 147 8.38 22.71 -2.13
C ASN A 147 9.04 22.26 -3.46
N VAL A 148 8.72 21.05 -3.87
CA VAL A 148 9.15 20.42 -5.14
C VAL A 148 7.93 20.30 -6.05
N GLU A 149 8.04 20.73 -7.30
CA GLU A 149 6.99 20.53 -8.29
C GLU A 149 6.96 19.08 -8.76
N LEU A 150 5.77 18.50 -8.96
CA LEU A 150 5.62 17.13 -9.45
C LEU A 150 6.28 16.90 -10.81
N ASP A 151 6.34 17.93 -11.66
CA ASP A 151 7.04 17.91 -12.95
C ASP A 151 8.57 17.71 -12.81
N SER A 152 9.12 17.90 -11.61
CA SER A 152 10.53 17.64 -11.28
C SER A 152 10.78 16.27 -10.67
N VAL A 153 9.75 15.42 -10.56
CA VAL A 153 9.83 14.09 -9.94
C VAL A 153 10.00 13.02 -10.99
N ILE A 154 11.00 12.14 -10.79
CA ILE A 154 11.16 10.91 -11.56
C ILE A 154 10.58 9.76 -10.74
N VAL A 155 9.75 8.94 -11.36
CA VAL A 155 9.12 7.78 -10.70
C VAL A 155 9.46 6.49 -11.39
N PHE A 156 9.58 5.43 -10.59
CA PHE A 156 9.72 4.05 -11.05
C PHE A 156 8.53 3.24 -10.53
N GLY A 157 8.07 2.29 -11.34
CA GLY A 157 6.95 1.44 -10.93
C GLY A 157 6.81 0.19 -11.78
N ASP A 158 6.03 -0.77 -11.29
CA ASP A 158 5.82 -2.06 -11.95
C ASP A 158 4.38 -2.57 -11.89
N ASP A 159 3.51 -2.03 -11.02
CA ASP A 159 2.17 -2.58 -10.79
C ASP A 159 1.06 -1.51 -10.83
N HIS A 160 -0.17 -1.94 -10.76
CA HIS A 160 -1.39 -1.11 -10.86
C HIS A 160 -1.44 0.05 -9.87
N ASN A 161 -0.87 -0.11 -8.67
CA ASN A 161 -0.81 0.94 -7.64
C ASN A 161 0.15 2.09 -7.98
N ASP A 162 0.92 1.99 -9.07
CA ASP A 162 1.83 3.02 -9.57
C ASP A 162 1.19 3.88 -10.68
N VAL A 163 0.09 3.43 -11.29
CA VAL A 163 -0.56 4.10 -12.43
C VAL A 163 -0.93 5.55 -12.13
N GLY A 164 -1.47 5.82 -10.93
CA GLY A 164 -1.83 7.18 -10.51
C GLY A 164 -0.62 8.10 -10.40
N LEU A 165 0.50 7.57 -9.90
CA LEU A 165 1.76 8.30 -9.76
C LEU A 165 2.40 8.60 -11.12
N PHE A 166 2.41 7.63 -12.05
CA PHE A 166 2.93 7.80 -13.41
C PHE A 166 2.21 8.91 -14.19
N LYS A 167 0.91 9.06 -14.00
CA LYS A 167 0.10 10.11 -14.65
C LYS A 167 0.36 11.52 -14.12
N LYS A 168 1.03 11.66 -12.97
CA LYS A 168 1.24 12.95 -12.29
C LYS A 168 2.69 13.40 -12.25
N ALA A 169 3.64 12.48 -12.30
CA ALA A 169 5.07 12.79 -12.25
C ALA A 169 5.56 13.39 -13.55
N GLY A 170 6.65 14.17 -13.47
CA GLY A 170 7.27 14.77 -14.63
C GLY A 170 7.99 13.80 -15.54
N TYR A 171 8.48 12.67 -15.00
CA TYR A 171 9.10 11.61 -15.77
C TYR A 171 8.84 10.24 -15.14
N SER A 172 8.39 9.28 -15.94
CA SER A 172 7.98 7.96 -15.47
C SER A 172 8.75 6.84 -16.18
N ILE A 173 9.29 5.91 -15.39
CA ILE A 173 10.10 4.79 -15.87
C ILE A 173 9.46 3.48 -15.42
N ALA A 174 8.92 2.73 -16.37
CA ALA A 174 8.39 1.39 -16.09
C ALA A 174 9.52 0.36 -15.98
N MET A 175 9.44 -0.50 -14.97
CA MET A 175 10.34 -1.65 -14.86
C MET A 175 10.10 -2.63 -16.00
N GLY A 176 11.13 -3.37 -16.40
CA GLY A 176 11.02 -4.37 -17.47
C GLY A 176 9.98 -5.46 -17.20
N ASN A 177 9.77 -5.80 -15.92
CA ASN A 177 8.71 -6.70 -15.44
C ASN A 177 7.35 -6.03 -15.20
N ALA A 178 7.22 -4.72 -15.48
CA ALA A 178 5.98 -3.97 -15.21
C ALA A 178 4.78 -4.50 -16.02
N ILE A 179 3.59 -4.25 -15.48
CA ILE A 179 2.33 -4.51 -16.18
C ILE A 179 2.25 -3.72 -17.49
N ARG A 180 1.49 -4.26 -18.44
CA ARG A 180 1.35 -3.64 -19.77
C ARG A 180 0.84 -2.20 -19.70
N GLU A 181 -0.15 -1.93 -18.86
CA GLU A 181 -0.73 -0.60 -18.69
C GLU A 181 0.33 0.45 -18.32
N LEU A 182 1.24 0.14 -17.38
CA LEU A 182 2.32 1.03 -17.01
C LEU A 182 3.31 1.26 -18.15
N LYS A 183 3.69 0.21 -18.88
CA LYS A 183 4.58 0.32 -20.03
C LYS A 183 4.00 1.19 -21.16
N GLU A 184 2.68 1.20 -21.31
CA GLU A 184 1.99 2.00 -22.33
C GLU A 184 1.94 3.50 -21.99
N ILE A 185 1.99 3.86 -20.69
CA ILE A 185 1.94 5.27 -20.25
C ILE A 185 3.29 5.82 -19.78
N ALA A 186 4.31 4.98 -19.63
CA ALA A 186 5.64 5.39 -19.20
C ALA A 186 6.38 6.17 -20.29
N ASP A 187 7.20 7.16 -19.87
CA ASP A 187 8.13 7.85 -20.74
C ASP A 187 9.28 6.94 -21.18
N GLU A 188 9.64 5.98 -20.32
CA GLU A 188 10.72 5.04 -20.59
C GLU A 188 10.43 3.66 -19.97
N ILE A 189 11.04 2.61 -20.54
CA ILE A 189 11.05 1.26 -19.98
C ILE A 189 12.51 0.88 -19.71
N THR A 190 12.83 0.53 -18.45
CA THR A 190 14.15 0.02 -18.06
C THR A 190 14.18 -1.51 -18.04
N VAL A 191 15.31 -2.10 -17.60
CA VAL A 191 15.42 -3.56 -17.39
C VAL A 191 14.61 -4.01 -16.17
N ASN A 192 14.57 -5.33 -15.93
CA ASN A 192 13.78 -5.91 -14.85
C ASN A 192 14.29 -5.50 -13.46
N ASN A 193 13.46 -5.72 -12.45
CA ASN A 193 13.80 -5.45 -11.05
C ASN A 193 14.99 -6.29 -10.54
N ASP A 194 15.18 -7.50 -11.03
CA ASP A 194 16.31 -8.41 -10.75
C ASP A 194 17.60 -8.09 -11.55
N GLU A 195 17.50 -7.17 -12.50
CA GLU A 195 18.62 -6.66 -13.33
C GLU A 195 19.04 -5.22 -12.93
N ASN A 196 18.69 -4.78 -11.71
CA ASN A 196 18.99 -3.45 -11.18
C ASN A 196 18.44 -2.27 -12.01
N GLY A 197 17.23 -2.41 -12.58
CA GLY A 197 16.64 -1.43 -13.52
C GLY A 197 16.59 0.01 -13.00
N VAL A 198 16.31 0.22 -11.71
CA VAL A 198 16.34 1.55 -11.08
C VAL A 198 17.74 2.16 -11.16
N ALA A 199 18.79 1.40 -10.76
CA ALA A 199 20.16 1.88 -10.75
C ALA A 199 20.64 2.19 -12.18
N VAL A 200 20.39 1.29 -13.14
CA VAL A 200 20.73 1.47 -14.57
C VAL A 200 20.16 2.77 -15.13
N SER A 201 18.91 3.09 -14.77
CA SER A 201 18.32 4.34 -15.24
C SER A 201 18.86 5.56 -14.51
N LEU A 202 19.05 5.50 -13.17
CA LEU A 202 19.55 6.63 -12.38
C LEU A 202 20.97 7.04 -12.76
N GLU A 203 21.85 6.09 -13.12
CA GLU A 203 23.22 6.38 -13.58
C GLU A 203 23.24 7.35 -14.78
N ARG A 204 22.21 7.35 -15.62
CA ARG A 204 22.10 8.27 -16.76
C ARG A 204 21.69 9.70 -16.38
N PHE A 205 21.03 9.87 -15.24
CA PHE A 205 20.64 11.17 -14.72
C PHE A 205 21.68 11.81 -13.79
N CYS A 206 22.58 10.98 -13.20
CA CYS A 206 23.57 11.40 -12.22
C CYS A 206 25.01 11.45 -12.78
N GLY A 207 25.20 11.05 -14.05
CA GLY A 207 26.50 10.98 -14.74
C GLY A 207 27.11 12.30 -15.15
#